data_08069929efd4fcf5bb1cf9d4d2c8810c
#
_entry.id   08069929efd4fcf5bb1cf9d4d2c8810c
#
_cell.length_a   1.000
_cell.length_b   1.000
_cell.length_c   1.000
_cell.angle_alpha   90.00
_cell.angle_beta   90.00
_cell.angle_gamma   90.00
#
_symmetry.space_group_name_H-M   'P 1'
#
loop_
_entity.id
_entity.type
_entity.pdbx_description
1 polymer ?
#
loop_
_entity_poly.entity_id
_entity_poly.type
_entity_poly.pdbx_seq_one_letter_code
_entity_poly.pdbx_strand_id
1 'polypeptide(L)'
;RTPSGGYFGDHYKWRLMRSAGVPEKYITGDADPKDKFIAWAGALQGAIGNPLYHWTHLELQRYFDIHAPLTRENASQVYQACNRRLQEGDLSVRGILRQSRVKLLCTTDDPADDLKAHERIATDKNCPTIVLPAFRPDKAMRVDKPAFAPYIRRLEQVVGFSINTMEDLRRALLARIDYFEAHG
;
A
#
# COMPACT_ATOMS: atom_id res chain seq x y z
N ARG A 1 -5.54 -14.54 -0.48
CA ARG A 1 -4.47 -13.54 -0.68
C ARG A 1 -3.39 -13.81 0.34
N THR A 2 -2.20 -14.15 -0.10
CA THR A 2 -1.06 -14.42 0.78
C THR A 2 -0.62 -13.14 1.51
N PRO A 3 -0.16 -13.22 2.77
CA PRO A 3 0.34 -12.08 3.55
C PRO A 3 1.53 -11.36 2.90
N SER A 4 2.09 -11.94 1.85
CA SER A 4 3.27 -11.46 1.15
C SER A 4 3.11 -10.09 0.49
N GLY A 5 1.89 -9.66 0.14
CA GLY A 5 1.70 -8.40 -0.58
C GLY A 5 1.87 -7.14 0.28
N GLY A 6 1.51 -7.18 1.56
CA GLY A 6 1.54 -6.00 2.43
C GLY A 6 2.87 -5.76 3.13
N TYR A 7 3.57 -6.82 3.56
CA TYR A 7 4.83 -6.69 4.27
C TYR A 7 6.02 -6.31 3.38
N PHE A 8 5.99 -6.69 2.11
CA PHE A 8 7.12 -6.55 1.20
C PHE A 8 7.00 -5.40 0.19
N GLY A 9 5.87 -4.69 0.14
CA GLY A 9 5.69 -3.52 -0.72
C GLY A 9 6.25 -2.21 -0.17
N ASP A 10 6.90 -2.23 0.99
CA ASP A 10 7.37 -1.03 1.69
C ASP A 10 8.84 -0.75 1.39
N HIS A 11 9.10 0.36 0.70
CA HIS A 11 10.46 0.78 0.35
C HIS A 11 11.33 1.16 1.55
N TYR A 12 10.77 1.49 2.71
CA TYR A 12 11.54 1.71 3.94
C TYR A 12 12.11 0.40 4.47
N LYS A 13 11.33 -0.69 4.43
CA LYS A 13 11.80 -2.03 4.76
C LYS A 13 12.90 -2.49 3.80
N TRP A 14 12.74 -2.24 2.51
CA TRP A 14 13.78 -2.55 1.51
C TRP A 14 15.09 -1.84 1.78
N ARG A 15 15.05 -0.55 2.15
CA ARG A 15 16.26 0.21 2.50
C ARG A 15 16.96 -0.37 3.71
N LEU A 16 16.21 -0.71 4.76
CA LEU A 16 16.78 -1.35 5.95
C LEU A 16 17.42 -2.69 5.62
N MET A 17 16.75 -3.53 4.84
CA MET A 17 17.31 -4.82 4.44
C MET A 17 18.60 -4.66 3.61
N ARG A 18 18.63 -3.70 2.68
CA ARG A 18 19.84 -3.40 1.91
C ARG A 18 20.97 -2.91 2.78
N SER A 19 20.71 -2.01 3.73
CA SER A 19 21.73 -1.52 4.68
C SER A 19 22.25 -2.63 5.61
N ALA A 20 21.45 -3.65 5.86
CA ALA A 20 21.85 -4.85 6.60
C ALA A 20 22.56 -5.91 5.73
N GLY A 21 22.84 -5.60 4.45
CA GLY A 21 23.54 -6.53 3.55
C GLY A 21 22.70 -7.70 3.04
N VAL A 22 21.36 -7.61 3.12
CA VAL A 22 20.49 -8.67 2.62
C VAL A 22 20.51 -8.69 1.09
N PRO A 23 20.75 -9.84 0.43
CA PRO A 23 20.75 -9.96 -1.02
C PRO A 23 19.39 -9.56 -1.62
N GLU A 24 19.41 -8.88 -2.78
CA GLU A 24 18.22 -8.36 -3.46
C GLU A 24 17.17 -9.44 -3.77
N LYS A 25 17.61 -10.70 -3.97
CA LYS A 25 16.73 -11.85 -4.10
C LYS A 25 15.66 -11.93 -3.01
N TYR A 26 16.03 -11.62 -1.76
CA TYR A 26 15.12 -11.65 -0.59
C TYR A 26 14.40 -10.32 -0.34
N ILE A 27 14.64 -9.29 -1.13
CA ILE A 27 14.03 -7.96 -0.99
C ILE A 27 12.93 -7.80 -2.04
N THR A 28 13.32 -7.51 -3.29
CA THR A 28 12.40 -7.33 -4.41
C THR A 28 12.42 -8.49 -5.41
N GLY A 29 13.38 -9.43 -5.28
CA GLY A 29 13.51 -10.58 -6.16
C GLY A 29 12.47 -11.68 -5.90
N ASP A 30 12.75 -12.87 -6.38
CA ASP A 30 11.83 -14.00 -6.53
C ASP A 30 11.89 -15.04 -5.39
N ALA A 31 12.59 -14.75 -4.28
CA ALA A 31 12.63 -15.67 -3.14
C ALA A 31 11.24 -15.94 -2.57
N ASP A 32 11.09 -17.12 -1.99
CA ASP A 32 9.84 -17.50 -1.29
C ASP A 32 9.44 -16.47 -0.22
N PRO A 33 8.16 -16.14 -0.06
CA PRO A 33 7.69 -15.17 0.92
C PRO A 33 8.12 -15.46 2.36
N LYS A 34 8.21 -16.73 2.75
CA LYS A 34 8.71 -17.13 4.07
C LYS A 34 10.19 -16.82 4.23
N ASP A 35 10.99 -17.07 3.20
CA ASP A 35 12.42 -16.80 3.22
C ASP A 35 12.70 -15.27 3.27
N LYS A 36 11.89 -14.48 2.56
CA LYS A 36 11.92 -13.01 2.66
C LYS A 36 11.60 -12.55 4.08
N PHE A 37 10.61 -13.14 4.72
CA PHE A 37 10.25 -12.82 6.10
C PHE A 37 11.36 -13.17 7.10
N ILE A 38 12.03 -14.32 6.91
CA ILE A 38 13.18 -14.73 7.73
C ILE A 38 14.35 -13.75 7.55
N ALA A 39 14.62 -13.32 6.31
CA ALA A 39 15.65 -12.34 6.00
C ALA A 39 15.31 -10.97 6.63
N TRP A 40 14.05 -10.56 6.58
CA TRP A 40 13.55 -9.35 7.27
C TRP A 40 13.78 -9.44 8.78
N ALA A 41 13.39 -10.55 9.41
CA ALA A 41 13.57 -10.76 10.85
C ALA A 41 15.05 -10.62 11.27
N GLY A 42 15.96 -11.19 10.47
CA GLY A 42 17.39 -11.03 10.70
C GLY A 42 17.89 -9.61 10.59
N ALA A 43 17.45 -8.86 9.58
CA ALA A 43 17.80 -7.45 9.42
C ALA A 43 17.25 -6.58 10.57
N LEU A 44 16.04 -6.91 11.03
CA LEU A 44 15.35 -6.17 12.09
C LEU A 44 16.08 -6.25 13.44
N GLN A 45 16.74 -7.36 13.75
CA GLN A 45 17.51 -7.52 15.00
C GLN A 45 18.61 -6.44 15.17
N GLY A 46 19.21 -5.99 14.07
CA GLY A 46 20.20 -4.91 14.08
C GLY A 46 19.60 -3.50 14.08
N ALA A 47 18.27 -3.38 14.04
CA ALA A 47 17.56 -2.10 13.85
C ALA A 47 16.95 -1.53 15.14
N ILE A 48 17.47 -1.89 16.31
CA ILE A 48 17.02 -1.36 17.61
C ILE A 48 17.13 0.17 17.61
N GLY A 49 16.03 0.85 17.97
CA GLY A 49 15.91 2.31 17.90
C GLY A 49 15.37 2.85 16.56
N ASN A 50 15.30 2.03 15.52
CA ASN A 50 14.63 2.40 14.27
C ASN A 50 13.11 2.26 14.43
N PRO A 51 12.28 3.18 13.91
CA PRO A 51 10.83 3.06 13.93
C PRO A 51 10.28 1.73 13.38
N LEU A 52 10.91 1.16 12.35
CA LEU A 52 10.51 -0.13 11.78
C LEU A 52 10.60 -1.29 12.78
N TYR A 53 11.58 -1.24 13.71
CA TYR A 53 11.68 -2.21 14.80
C TYR A 53 10.44 -2.16 15.69
N HIS A 54 10.07 -0.95 16.14
CA HIS A 54 8.91 -0.75 17.01
C HIS A 54 7.62 -1.09 16.30
N TRP A 55 7.43 -0.63 15.07
CA TRP A 55 6.20 -0.86 14.30
C TRP A 55 5.98 -2.34 14.03
N THR A 56 7.00 -3.08 13.63
CA THR A 56 6.88 -4.53 13.41
C THR A 56 6.43 -5.25 14.68
N HIS A 57 7.03 -4.93 15.83
CA HIS A 57 6.63 -5.57 17.09
C HIS A 57 5.24 -5.13 17.57
N LEU A 58 4.85 -3.86 17.35
CA LEU A 58 3.48 -3.40 17.63
C LEU A 58 2.45 -4.09 16.74
N GLU A 59 2.74 -4.31 15.47
CA GLU A 59 1.88 -5.08 14.56
C GLU A 59 1.71 -6.52 15.05
N LEU A 60 2.81 -7.18 15.42
CA LEU A 60 2.80 -8.55 15.93
C LEU A 60 2.00 -8.67 17.22
N GLN A 61 2.15 -7.72 18.14
CA GLN A 61 1.39 -7.71 19.41
C GLN A 61 -0.09 -7.42 19.19
N ARG A 62 -0.43 -6.38 18.42
CA ARG A 62 -1.81 -5.88 18.30
C ARG A 62 -2.73 -6.78 17.49
N TYR A 63 -2.20 -7.41 16.45
CA TYR A 63 -3.01 -8.18 15.50
C TYR A 63 -2.81 -9.68 15.61
N PHE A 64 -1.68 -10.13 16.16
CA PHE A 64 -1.30 -11.53 16.18
C PHE A 64 -1.05 -12.07 17.58
N ASP A 65 -1.13 -11.24 18.61
CA ASP A 65 -0.86 -11.59 20.03
C ASP A 65 0.53 -12.21 20.23
N ILE A 66 1.52 -11.74 19.48
CA ILE A 66 2.91 -12.20 19.54
C ILE A 66 3.73 -11.14 20.26
N HIS A 67 4.13 -11.39 21.51
CA HIS A 67 4.84 -10.47 22.38
C HIS A 67 6.36 -10.68 22.40
N ALA A 68 6.82 -11.87 22.01
CA ALA A 68 8.25 -12.15 21.91
C ALA A 68 8.90 -11.32 20.80
N PRO A 69 10.12 -10.82 21.00
CA PRO A 69 10.86 -10.16 19.94
C PRO A 69 11.03 -11.04 18.71
N LEU A 70 10.84 -10.48 17.53
CA LEU A 70 11.05 -11.17 16.26
C LEU A 70 12.55 -11.32 16.03
N THR A 71 12.99 -12.56 15.89
CA THR A 71 14.38 -12.89 15.58
C THR A 71 14.45 -13.83 14.37
N ARG A 72 15.63 -14.00 13.80
CA ARG A 72 15.84 -14.93 12.70
C ARG A 72 15.47 -16.35 13.08
N GLU A 73 15.74 -16.73 14.34
CA GLU A 73 15.53 -18.09 14.88
C GLU A 73 14.05 -18.42 15.00
N ASN A 74 13.22 -17.48 15.47
CA ASN A 74 11.79 -17.71 15.66
C ASN A 74 10.94 -17.31 14.46
N ALA A 75 11.52 -16.66 13.44
CA ALA A 75 10.79 -16.09 12.29
C ALA A 75 9.90 -17.13 11.57
N SER A 76 10.37 -18.37 11.40
CA SER A 76 9.57 -19.40 10.75
C SER A 76 8.29 -19.74 11.53
N GLN A 77 8.35 -19.80 12.85
CA GLN A 77 7.21 -20.06 13.72
C GLN A 77 6.25 -18.86 13.74
N VAL A 78 6.78 -17.63 13.84
CA VAL A 78 6.01 -16.39 13.78
C VAL A 78 5.28 -16.27 12.45
N TYR A 79 5.95 -16.53 11.32
CA TYR A 79 5.33 -16.53 9.99
C TYR A 79 4.13 -17.48 9.90
N GLN A 80 4.29 -18.71 10.40
CA GLN A 80 3.20 -19.69 10.41
C GLN A 80 2.04 -19.27 11.32
N ALA A 81 2.34 -18.73 12.52
CA ALA A 81 1.33 -18.25 13.45
C ALA A 81 0.52 -17.08 12.83
N CYS A 82 1.19 -16.10 12.23
CA CYS A 82 0.53 -15.01 11.54
C CYS A 82 -0.35 -15.49 10.39
N ASN A 83 0.12 -16.44 9.59
CA ASN A 83 -0.68 -16.98 8.48
C ASN A 83 -1.93 -17.73 8.96
N ARG A 84 -1.85 -18.49 10.03
CA ARG A 84 -3.04 -19.12 10.63
C ARG A 84 -4.03 -18.07 11.09
N ARG A 85 -3.56 -17.06 11.82
CA ARG A 85 -4.40 -15.98 12.35
C ARG A 85 -5.09 -15.16 11.25
N LEU A 86 -4.44 -14.94 10.11
CA LEU A 86 -5.01 -14.24 8.95
C LEU A 86 -6.13 -15.04 8.24
N GLN A 87 -6.23 -16.35 8.49
CA GLN A 87 -7.32 -17.17 7.97
C GLN A 87 -8.56 -17.14 8.86
N GLU A 88 -8.44 -16.64 10.09
CA GLU A 88 -9.53 -16.45 11.02
C GLU A 88 -10.24 -15.14 10.66
N GLY A 89 -11.34 -15.14 9.98
CA GLY A 89 -12.04 -14.05 9.27
C GLY A 89 -12.11 -12.63 9.88
N ASP A 90 -11.72 -12.43 11.15
CA ASP A 90 -11.72 -11.11 11.84
C ASP A 90 -10.51 -10.22 11.46
N LEU A 91 -9.40 -10.77 10.96
CA LEU A 91 -8.26 -10.02 10.40
C LEU A 91 -8.39 -9.75 8.89
N SER A 92 -9.61 -9.61 8.39
CA SER A 92 -9.85 -9.02 7.07
C SER A 92 -9.44 -7.53 7.08
N VAL A 93 -9.30 -6.92 5.88
CA VAL A 93 -9.02 -5.47 5.78
C VAL A 93 -10.01 -4.66 6.62
N ARG A 94 -11.31 -4.96 6.52
CA ARG A 94 -12.35 -4.30 7.32
C ARG A 94 -12.24 -4.60 8.81
N GLY A 95 -11.83 -5.80 9.17
CA GLY A 95 -11.57 -6.19 10.56
C GLY A 95 -10.44 -5.40 11.18
N ILE A 96 -9.33 -5.25 10.47
CA ILE A 96 -8.17 -4.44 10.89
C ILE A 96 -8.56 -2.97 11.03
N LEU A 97 -9.28 -2.39 10.05
CA LEU A 97 -9.75 -1.00 10.14
C LEU A 97 -10.67 -0.77 11.35
N ARG A 98 -11.56 -1.73 11.64
CA ARG A 98 -12.46 -1.68 12.80
C ARG A 98 -11.67 -1.78 14.11
N GLN A 99 -10.78 -2.73 14.23
CA GLN A 99 -9.93 -2.93 15.41
C GLN A 99 -9.05 -1.71 15.68
N SER A 100 -8.51 -1.10 14.61
CA SER A 100 -7.69 0.12 14.69
C SER A 100 -8.53 1.40 14.86
N ARG A 101 -9.86 1.30 14.87
CA ARG A 101 -10.80 2.43 14.98
C ARG A 101 -10.56 3.53 13.94
N VAL A 102 -10.16 3.13 12.72
CA VAL A 102 -9.95 4.07 11.62
C VAL A 102 -11.30 4.62 11.18
N LYS A 103 -11.50 5.92 11.35
CA LYS A 103 -12.74 6.61 10.97
C LYS A 103 -12.76 7.03 9.52
N LEU A 104 -11.62 7.48 9.03
CA LEU A 104 -11.43 7.95 7.66
C LEU A 104 -10.04 7.54 7.17
N LEU A 105 -9.94 7.17 5.91
CA LEU A 105 -8.67 7.01 5.20
C LEU A 105 -8.81 7.57 3.77
N CYS A 106 -7.71 8.05 3.25
CA CYS A 106 -7.60 8.44 1.85
C CYS A 106 -6.72 7.42 1.11
N THR A 107 -7.19 7.00 -0.04
CA THR A 107 -6.41 6.17 -0.98
C THR A 107 -5.51 7.07 -1.82
N THR A 108 -4.69 6.47 -2.67
CA THR A 108 -3.83 7.21 -3.59
C THR A 108 -4.28 6.90 -5.00
N ASP A 109 -4.91 7.86 -5.67
CA ASP A 109 -5.64 7.62 -6.91
C ASP A 109 -5.14 8.53 -8.04
N ASP A 110 -5.11 7.96 -9.24
CA ASP A 110 -4.66 8.65 -10.44
C ASP A 110 -5.83 9.46 -11.04
N PRO A 111 -5.59 10.67 -11.58
CA PRO A 111 -6.63 11.45 -12.26
C PRO A 111 -7.46 10.69 -13.30
N ALA A 112 -6.89 9.68 -13.94
CA ALA A 112 -7.56 8.85 -14.93
C ALA A 112 -8.30 7.64 -14.35
N ASP A 113 -8.41 7.49 -13.02
CA ASP A 113 -9.13 6.39 -12.38
C ASP A 113 -10.64 6.65 -12.34
N ASP A 114 -11.45 5.58 -12.43
CA ASP A 114 -12.91 5.65 -12.53
C ASP A 114 -13.63 5.71 -11.18
N LEU A 115 -12.90 5.59 -10.08
CA LEU A 115 -13.36 5.62 -8.69
C LEU A 115 -14.54 4.68 -8.33
N LYS A 116 -14.92 3.75 -9.19
CA LYS A 116 -16.04 2.80 -8.96
C LYS A 116 -15.88 1.98 -7.68
N ALA A 117 -14.65 1.77 -7.21
CA ALA A 117 -14.42 1.10 -5.94
C ALA A 117 -14.85 1.98 -4.76
N HIS A 118 -14.62 3.30 -4.84
CA HIS A 118 -15.05 4.28 -3.83
C HIS A 118 -16.57 4.37 -3.77
N GLU A 119 -17.25 4.47 -4.92
CA GLU A 119 -18.73 4.45 -4.99
C GLU A 119 -19.32 3.21 -4.31
N ARG A 120 -18.75 2.02 -4.60
CA ARG A 120 -19.21 0.77 -3.97
C ARG A 120 -18.95 0.75 -2.46
N ILE A 121 -17.82 1.30 -2.00
CA ILE A 121 -17.50 1.37 -0.57
C ILE A 121 -18.42 2.38 0.12
N ALA A 122 -18.66 3.55 -0.48
CA ALA A 122 -19.52 4.59 0.08
C ALA A 122 -20.96 4.10 0.32
N THR A 123 -21.47 3.19 -0.53
CA THR A 123 -22.80 2.60 -0.37
C THR A 123 -22.85 1.37 0.55
N ASP A 124 -21.69 0.84 0.97
CA ASP A 124 -21.62 -0.36 1.80
C ASP A 124 -21.75 -0.03 3.29
N LYS A 125 -22.94 -0.24 3.84
CA LYS A 125 -23.25 -0.02 5.25
C LYS A 125 -22.40 -0.85 6.23
N ASN A 126 -21.73 -1.90 5.76
CA ASN A 126 -20.85 -2.74 6.57
C ASN A 126 -19.40 -2.25 6.58
N CYS A 127 -19.07 -1.21 5.81
CA CYS A 127 -17.74 -0.61 5.86
C CYS A 127 -17.61 0.25 7.13
N PRO A 128 -16.63 -0.03 8.02
CA PRO A 128 -16.47 0.70 9.28
C PRO A 128 -15.82 2.07 9.10
N THR A 129 -15.31 2.38 7.92
CA THR A 129 -14.40 3.48 7.63
C THR A 129 -14.87 4.25 6.41
N ILE A 130 -14.86 5.56 6.48
CA ILE A 130 -15.03 6.43 5.31
C ILE A 130 -13.76 6.32 4.46
N VAL A 131 -13.91 6.03 3.18
CA VAL A 131 -12.80 5.90 2.23
C VAL A 131 -12.96 6.95 1.14
N LEU A 132 -12.03 7.89 1.08
CA LEU A 132 -12.03 9.01 0.14
C LEU A 132 -10.87 8.87 -0.86
N PRO A 133 -11.05 9.31 -2.13
CA PRO A 133 -9.96 9.34 -3.08
C PRO A 133 -9.04 10.53 -2.81
N ALA A 134 -7.71 10.33 -2.95
CA ALA A 134 -6.74 11.41 -2.95
C ALA A 134 -6.16 11.61 -4.34
N PHE A 135 -6.39 12.77 -4.92
CA PHE A 135 -5.95 13.14 -6.25
C PHE A 135 -4.43 13.23 -6.37
N ARG A 136 -3.81 12.36 -7.16
CA ARG A 136 -2.36 12.27 -7.34
C ARG A 136 -1.97 12.40 -8.82
N PRO A 137 -1.69 13.62 -9.32
CA PRO A 137 -1.40 13.87 -10.73
C PRO A 137 0.07 13.58 -11.14
N ASP A 138 0.80 12.77 -10.39
CA ASP A 138 2.23 12.52 -10.61
C ASP A 138 2.58 12.16 -12.06
N LYS A 139 1.75 11.35 -12.74
CA LYS A 139 2.00 10.93 -14.11
C LYS A 139 1.84 12.07 -15.13
N ALA A 140 0.95 13.02 -14.85
CA ALA A 140 0.76 14.22 -15.67
C ALA A 140 1.94 15.20 -15.57
N MET A 141 2.77 15.08 -14.51
CA MET A 141 3.92 15.95 -14.28
C MET A 141 5.23 15.38 -14.86
N ARG A 142 5.23 14.10 -15.26
CA ARG A 142 6.46 13.41 -15.69
C ARG A 142 6.66 13.45 -17.20
N VAL A 143 6.79 14.65 -17.74
CA VAL A 143 6.98 14.89 -19.19
C VAL A 143 8.25 14.25 -19.76
N ASP A 144 9.26 13.99 -18.92
CA ASP A 144 10.53 13.36 -19.23
C ASP A 144 10.47 11.84 -19.40
N LYS A 145 9.34 11.22 -19.06
CA LYS A 145 9.23 9.75 -19.05
C LYS A 145 8.56 9.21 -20.33
N PRO A 146 9.02 8.08 -20.87
CA PRO A 146 8.38 7.43 -22.02
C PRO A 146 6.89 7.13 -21.82
N ALA A 147 6.47 6.95 -20.57
CA ALA A 147 5.08 6.68 -20.22
C ALA A 147 4.17 7.92 -20.29
N PHE A 148 4.71 9.13 -20.47
CA PHE A 148 3.91 10.37 -20.45
C PHE A 148 2.90 10.43 -21.60
N ALA A 149 3.33 10.24 -22.85
CA ALA A 149 2.43 10.31 -24.00
C ALA A 149 1.32 9.23 -23.98
N PRO A 150 1.57 7.97 -23.61
CA PRO A 150 0.52 6.99 -23.35
C PRO A 150 -0.45 7.40 -22.25
N TYR A 151 0.05 8.04 -21.19
CA TYR A 151 -0.79 8.53 -20.09
C TYR A 151 -1.72 9.68 -20.53
N ILE A 152 -1.21 10.65 -21.31
CA ILE A 152 -2.04 11.74 -21.84
C ILE A 152 -3.18 11.17 -22.71
N ARG A 153 -2.91 10.19 -23.57
CA ARG A 153 -3.97 9.52 -24.36
C ARG A 153 -5.03 8.85 -23.48
N ARG A 154 -4.63 8.24 -22.35
CA ARG A 154 -5.59 7.69 -21.37
C ARG A 154 -6.43 8.80 -20.74
N LEU A 155 -5.81 9.92 -20.37
CA LEU A 155 -6.51 11.04 -19.77
C LEU A 155 -7.52 11.68 -20.75
N GLU A 156 -7.15 11.84 -22.05
CA GLU A 156 -8.05 12.27 -23.11
C GLU A 156 -9.31 11.41 -23.22
N GLN A 157 -9.16 10.10 -23.14
CA GLN A 157 -10.30 9.17 -23.18
C GLN A 157 -11.24 9.37 -21.98
N VAL A 158 -10.70 9.70 -20.82
CA VAL A 158 -11.48 9.90 -19.59
C VAL A 158 -12.20 11.25 -19.58
N VAL A 159 -11.55 12.31 -20.09
CA VAL A 159 -12.14 13.65 -20.11
C VAL A 159 -12.94 13.95 -21.39
N GLY A 160 -12.81 13.12 -22.44
CA GLY A 160 -13.58 13.24 -23.67
C GLY A 160 -13.12 14.34 -24.64
N PHE A 161 -11.92 14.88 -24.47
CA PHE A 161 -11.35 15.87 -25.39
C PHE A 161 -9.83 15.70 -25.52
N SER A 162 -9.25 16.21 -26.62
CA SER A 162 -7.82 16.13 -26.92
C SER A 162 -7.00 17.10 -26.06
N ILE A 163 -5.80 16.65 -25.66
CA ILE A 163 -4.86 17.40 -24.84
C ILE A 163 -3.60 17.67 -25.70
N ASN A 164 -3.53 18.83 -26.32
CA ASN A 164 -2.44 19.23 -27.21
C ASN A 164 -1.56 20.35 -26.62
N THR A 165 -2.06 21.06 -25.63
CA THR A 165 -1.40 22.19 -25.00
C THR A 165 -1.38 22.03 -23.46
N MET A 166 -0.56 22.83 -22.80
CA MET A 166 -0.57 22.90 -21.33
C MET A 166 -1.91 23.38 -20.77
N GLU A 167 -2.60 24.25 -21.51
CA GLU A 167 -3.93 24.73 -21.11
C GLU A 167 -4.97 23.62 -21.21
N ASP A 168 -4.91 22.77 -22.24
CA ASP A 168 -5.77 21.58 -22.33
C ASP A 168 -5.50 20.61 -21.18
N LEU A 169 -4.23 20.38 -20.83
CA LEU A 169 -3.87 19.53 -19.70
C LEU A 169 -4.40 20.13 -18.38
N ARG A 170 -4.24 21.42 -18.17
CA ARG A 170 -4.79 22.11 -16.99
C ARG A 170 -6.30 21.93 -16.90
N ARG A 171 -7.03 22.16 -18.00
CA ARG A 171 -8.47 21.97 -18.08
C ARG A 171 -8.88 20.53 -17.79
N ALA A 172 -8.14 19.54 -18.31
CA ALA A 172 -8.39 18.14 -18.05
C ALA A 172 -8.20 17.77 -16.55
N LEU A 173 -7.13 18.26 -15.94
CA LEU A 173 -6.88 18.02 -14.51
C LEU A 173 -7.93 18.69 -13.63
N LEU A 174 -8.38 19.90 -13.94
CA LEU A 174 -9.46 20.58 -13.23
C LEU A 174 -10.77 19.78 -13.31
N ALA A 175 -11.16 19.34 -14.50
CA ALA A 175 -12.34 18.50 -14.67
C ALA A 175 -12.25 17.19 -13.86
N ARG A 176 -11.04 16.64 -13.70
CA ARG A 176 -10.83 15.45 -12.86
C ARG A 176 -10.84 15.78 -11.36
N ILE A 177 -10.41 16.97 -10.94
CA ILE A 177 -10.57 17.43 -9.55
C ILE A 177 -12.05 17.52 -9.20
N ASP A 178 -12.86 18.15 -10.04
CA ASP A 178 -14.31 18.26 -9.84
C ASP A 178 -14.96 16.85 -9.74
N TYR A 179 -14.49 15.92 -10.59
CA TYR A 179 -14.96 14.53 -10.52
C TYR A 179 -14.58 13.86 -9.20
N PHE A 180 -13.36 14.06 -8.70
CA PHE A 180 -12.91 13.51 -7.42
C PHE A 180 -13.69 14.11 -6.25
N GLU A 181 -13.93 15.43 -6.26
CA GLU A 181 -14.72 16.11 -5.24
C GLU A 181 -16.16 15.57 -5.16
N ALA A 182 -16.74 15.22 -6.30
CA ALA A 182 -18.07 14.60 -6.32
C ALA A 182 -18.12 13.16 -5.76
N HIS A 183 -16.96 12.52 -5.55
CA HIS A 183 -16.83 11.14 -5.07
C HIS A 183 -16.17 11.05 -3.67
N GLY A 184 -15.87 12.18 -3.03
CA GLY A 184 -15.15 12.24 -1.76
C GLY A 184 -15.73 13.13 -0.67
#